data_5e04826ab55a2969d00751e3a1f2147c
#
_entry.id   5e04826ab55a2969d00751e3a1f2147c
#
_cell.length_a   1.000
_cell.length_b   1.000
_cell.length_c   1.000
_cell.angle_alpha   90.00
_cell.angle_beta   90.00
_cell.angle_gamma   90.00
#
_symmetry.space_group_name_H-M   'P 1'
#
loop_
_entity.id
_entity.type
_entity.pdbx_description
1 polymer ?
#
loop_
_entity_poly.entity_id
_entity_poly.type
_entity_poly.pdbx_seq_one_letter_code
_entity_poly.pdbx_strand_id
1 'polypeptide(L)'
;PIQSTTIMVTLRSTNRQRGFTLIEIMVAVGVLGGLMVAIFASWQAIVKSSQIGITASVESHRNRIAIRSINDALTSAIMHELNLPYYAFLADTTGEFAAFSMVSHLPASFPGSGLFQGQPVRRVTFSVESTNSVYQLILRQNPILAPVEQGDEPYPVVLAKNVGEFNLEFFDLRSGEWMPEWGNT
;
A
#
# COMPACT_ATOMS: atom_id res chain seq x y z
N PRO A 1 60.16 24.27 -84.15
CA PRO A 1 59.71 23.95 -82.82
C PRO A 1 58.21 24.25 -82.70
N ILE A 2 57.45 23.23 -82.51
CA ILE A 2 55.96 23.28 -82.43
C ILE A 2 55.65 23.49 -80.98
N GLN A 3 55.00 24.64 -80.62
CA GLN A 3 54.53 24.91 -79.29
C GLN A 3 53.15 24.28 -79.14
N SER A 4 53.00 23.30 -78.28
CA SER A 4 51.78 22.70 -77.88
C SER A 4 51.05 23.55 -76.87
N THR A 5 49.98 24.20 -77.26
CA THR A 5 49.08 25.00 -76.34
C THR A 5 48.13 24.05 -75.63
N THR A 6 48.37 23.79 -74.36
CA THR A 6 47.45 23.01 -73.51
C THR A 6 46.26 23.90 -73.10
N ILE A 7 45.04 23.55 -73.60
CA ILE A 7 43.81 24.26 -73.19
C ILE A 7 43.30 23.54 -71.91
N MET A 8 43.36 24.23 -70.79
CA MET A 8 42.81 23.77 -69.51
C MET A 8 41.30 24.07 -69.48
N VAL A 9 40.46 23.08 -69.67
CA VAL A 9 39.01 23.23 -69.55
C VAL A 9 38.62 23.09 -68.07
N THR A 10 38.30 24.21 -67.40
CA THR A 10 37.78 24.26 -66.04
C THR A 10 36.30 23.96 -66.03
N LEU A 11 35.92 22.73 -65.64
CA LEU A 11 34.52 22.34 -65.43
C LEU A 11 34.03 23.05 -64.16
N ARG A 12 33.30 24.13 -64.33
CA ARG A 12 32.57 24.84 -63.25
C ARG A 12 31.37 24.03 -62.89
N SER A 13 31.47 23.25 -61.78
CA SER A 13 30.32 22.57 -61.18
C SER A 13 29.34 23.60 -60.63
N THR A 14 28.22 23.81 -61.32
CA THR A 14 27.11 24.62 -60.79
C THR A 14 26.34 23.80 -59.79
N ASN A 15 26.74 23.97 -58.53
CA ASN A 15 26.01 23.39 -57.40
C ASN A 15 24.62 24.11 -57.32
N ARG A 16 23.60 23.50 -57.88
CA ARG A 16 22.23 24.02 -57.83
C ARG A 16 21.73 23.92 -56.41
N GLN A 17 21.86 24.97 -55.62
CA GLN A 17 21.23 25.07 -54.31
C GLN A 17 19.75 25.05 -54.52
N ARG A 18 19.11 23.91 -54.20
CA ARG A 18 17.65 23.79 -54.12
C ARG A 18 17.21 24.46 -52.81
N GLY A 19 16.56 25.61 -52.87
CA GLY A 19 15.91 26.25 -51.74
C GLY A 19 14.69 25.42 -51.32
N PHE A 20 14.45 25.34 -50.00
CA PHE A 20 13.27 24.70 -49.44
C PHE A 20 12.00 25.44 -49.94
N THR A 21 10.98 24.66 -50.27
CA THR A 21 9.67 25.22 -50.60
C THR A 21 8.88 25.51 -49.32
N LEU A 22 8.03 26.54 -49.36
CA LEU A 22 7.19 26.92 -48.19
C LEU A 22 6.32 25.76 -47.72
N ILE A 23 5.82 24.94 -48.67
CA ILE A 23 5.01 23.75 -48.34
C ILE A 23 5.79 22.68 -47.58
N GLU A 24 7.07 22.51 -47.93
CA GLU A 24 7.96 21.52 -47.26
C GLU A 24 8.19 21.91 -45.80
N ILE A 25 8.36 23.20 -45.49
CA ILE A 25 8.49 23.69 -44.13
C ILE A 25 7.17 23.53 -43.39
N MET A 26 6.00 23.82 -43.98
CA MET A 26 4.71 23.61 -43.35
C MET A 26 4.45 22.15 -43.00
N VAL A 27 4.78 21.23 -43.89
CA VAL A 27 4.64 19.80 -43.65
C VAL A 27 5.60 19.36 -42.54
N ALA A 28 6.86 19.81 -42.59
CA ALA A 28 7.84 19.46 -41.54
C ALA A 28 7.41 19.94 -40.15
N VAL A 29 6.89 21.16 -40.01
CA VAL A 29 6.36 21.69 -38.75
C VAL A 29 5.12 20.91 -38.30
N GLY A 30 4.23 20.55 -39.24
CA GLY A 30 3.05 19.73 -38.95
C GLY A 30 3.42 18.34 -38.41
N VAL A 31 4.39 17.66 -39.03
CA VAL A 31 4.90 16.39 -38.58
C VAL A 31 5.59 16.51 -37.22
N LEU A 32 6.42 17.53 -37.03
CA LEU A 32 7.08 17.79 -35.74
C LEU A 32 6.06 18.04 -34.62
N GLY A 33 5.02 18.86 -34.91
CA GLY A 33 3.91 19.09 -33.96
C GLY A 33 3.19 17.79 -33.58
N GLY A 34 2.87 16.96 -34.58
CA GLY A 34 2.26 15.63 -34.33
C GLY A 34 3.12 14.71 -33.48
N LEU A 35 4.43 14.68 -33.72
CA LEU A 35 5.37 13.93 -32.90
C LEU A 35 5.41 14.43 -31.46
N MET A 36 5.43 15.75 -31.25
CA MET A 36 5.42 16.33 -29.89
C MET A 36 4.15 15.94 -29.11
N VAL A 37 2.98 15.98 -29.76
CA VAL A 37 1.72 15.55 -29.15
C VAL A 37 1.78 14.07 -28.78
N ALA A 38 2.28 13.21 -29.66
CA ALA A 38 2.40 11.78 -29.40
C ALA A 38 3.35 11.47 -28.23
N ILE A 39 4.50 12.15 -28.16
CA ILE A 39 5.45 12.02 -27.07
C ILE A 39 4.81 12.46 -25.74
N PHE A 40 4.12 13.59 -25.75
CA PHE A 40 3.46 14.12 -24.55
C PHE A 40 2.34 13.19 -24.04
N ALA A 41 1.52 12.66 -24.95
CA ALA A 41 0.49 11.69 -24.61
C ALA A 41 1.08 10.40 -24.00
N SER A 42 2.17 9.90 -24.58
CA SER A 42 2.89 8.73 -24.05
C SER A 42 3.46 8.99 -22.66
N TRP A 43 4.05 10.16 -22.45
CA TRP A 43 4.56 10.57 -21.14
C TRP A 43 3.47 10.60 -20.07
N GLN A 44 2.33 11.22 -20.38
CA GLN A 44 1.19 11.26 -19.45
C GLN A 44 0.67 9.87 -19.11
N ALA A 45 0.60 8.96 -20.08
CA ALA A 45 0.18 7.58 -19.87
C ALA A 45 1.13 6.85 -18.92
N ILE A 46 2.45 7.03 -19.08
CA ILE A 46 3.48 6.42 -18.21
C ILE A 46 3.36 6.96 -16.77
N VAL A 47 3.25 8.27 -16.60
CA VAL A 47 3.13 8.90 -15.28
C VAL A 47 1.88 8.40 -14.55
N LYS A 48 0.73 8.37 -15.23
CA LYS A 48 -0.53 7.88 -14.66
C LYS A 48 -0.45 6.40 -14.28
N SER A 49 0.11 5.56 -15.14
CA SER A 49 0.31 4.14 -14.87
C SER A 49 1.23 3.90 -13.66
N SER A 50 2.32 4.66 -13.56
CA SER A 50 3.24 4.59 -12.43
C SER A 50 2.57 4.96 -11.10
N GLN A 51 1.75 6.00 -11.08
CA GLN A 51 1.01 6.41 -9.87
C GLN A 51 0.03 5.33 -9.41
N ILE A 52 -0.71 4.72 -10.32
CA ILE A 52 -1.64 3.62 -10.02
C ILE A 52 -0.86 2.42 -9.46
N GLY A 53 0.27 2.07 -10.07
CA GLY A 53 1.12 0.97 -9.61
C GLY A 53 1.68 1.18 -8.19
N ILE A 54 2.12 2.40 -7.87
CA ILE A 54 2.62 2.74 -6.53
C ILE A 54 1.50 2.64 -5.50
N THR A 55 0.32 3.18 -5.79
CA THR A 55 -0.83 3.14 -4.86
C THR A 55 -1.25 1.69 -4.58
N ALA A 56 -1.40 0.87 -5.61
CA ALA A 56 -1.74 -0.55 -5.46
C ALA A 56 -0.68 -1.33 -4.67
N SER A 57 0.60 -1.02 -4.87
CA SER A 57 1.70 -1.63 -4.13
C SER A 57 1.67 -1.27 -2.64
N VAL A 58 1.40 -0.01 -2.31
CA VAL A 58 1.29 0.46 -0.91
C VAL A 58 0.10 -0.20 -0.21
N GLU A 59 -1.05 -0.32 -0.87
CA GLU A 59 -2.22 -1.00 -0.30
C GLU A 59 -1.97 -2.49 -0.09
N SER A 60 -1.38 -3.17 -1.07
CA SER A 60 -1.00 -4.58 -0.93
C SER A 60 -0.01 -4.81 0.21
N HIS A 61 0.95 -3.91 0.38
CA HIS A 61 1.92 -3.98 1.49
C HIS A 61 1.23 -3.78 2.85
N ARG A 62 0.31 -2.83 2.96
CA ARG A 62 -0.50 -2.61 4.18
C ARG A 62 -1.33 -3.83 4.55
N ASN A 63 -2.03 -4.42 3.59
CA ASN A 63 -2.84 -5.61 3.83
C ASN A 63 -1.99 -6.78 4.33
N ARG A 64 -0.79 -6.95 3.77
CA ARG A 64 0.15 -7.98 4.23
C ARG A 64 0.64 -7.72 5.66
N ILE A 65 0.90 -6.46 6.03
CA ILE A 65 1.25 -6.08 7.40
C ILE A 65 0.08 -6.37 8.34
N ALA A 66 -1.16 -6.04 7.95
CA ALA A 66 -2.35 -6.28 8.75
C ALA A 66 -2.52 -7.78 9.07
N ILE A 67 -2.49 -8.63 8.05
CA ILE A 67 -2.59 -10.09 8.20
C ILE A 67 -1.46 -10.62 9.09
N ARG A 68 -0.24 -10.19 8.85
CA ARG A 68 0.91 -10.60 9.66
C ARG A 68 0.76 -10.17 11.10
N SER A 69 0.30 -8.95 11.37
CA SER A 69 0.09 -8.45 12.73
C SER A 69 -0.97 -9.26 13.49
N ILE A 70 -2.07 -9.61 12.83
CA ILE A 70 -3.09 -10.48 13.41
C ILE A 70 -2.50 -11.85 13.73
N ASN A 71 -1.79 -12.45 12.77
CA ASN A 71 -1.16 -13.75 12.95
C ASN A 71 -0.13 -13.73 14.07
N ASP A 72 0.76 -12.74 14.13
CA ASP A 72 1.77 -12.60 15.18
C ASP A 72 1.12 -12.43 16.55
N ALA A 73 0.04 -11.66 16.65
CA ALA A 73 -0.70 -11.49 17.90
C ALA A 73 -1.40 -12.78 18.35
N LEU A 74 -2.06 -13.50 17.43
CA LEU A 74 -2.76 -14.75 17.74
C LEU A 74 -1.79 -15.87 18.15
N THR A 75 -0.68 -16.01 17.43
CA THR A 75 0.32 -17.06 17.71
C THR A 75 1.10 -16.83 19.00
N SER A 76 1.19 -15.57 19.44
CA SER A 76 1.86 -15.17 20.67
C SER A 76 0.89 -14.85 21.83
N ALA A 77 -0.38 -15.24 21.69
CA ALA A 77 -1.40 -15.00 22.71
C ALA A 77 -1.06 -15.70 24.03
N ILE A 78 -1.24 -14.97 25.12
CA ILE A 78 -1.02 -15.45 26.48
C ILE A 78 -2.36 -15.53 27.18
N MET A 79 -2.73 -16.73 27.63
CA MET A 79 -3.89 -16.97 28.46
C MET A 79 -3.46 -17.43 29.83
N HIS A 80 -4.02 -16.83 30.88
CA HIS A 80 -3.69 -17.19 32.26
C HIS A 80 -4.98 -17.40 33.06
N GLU A 81 -5.28 -18.63 33.41
CA GLU A 81 -6.53 -19.01 34.09
C GLU A 81 -6.74 -18.31 35.43
N LEU A 82 -5.65 -18.05 36.18
CA LEU A 82 -5.72 -17.37 37.48
C LEU A 82 -6.04 -15.88 37.41
N ASN A 83 -5.85 -15.26 36.25
CA ASN A 83 -6.05 -13.82 36.05
C ASN A 83 -6.90 -13.52 34.81
N LEU A 84 -7.99 -14.26 34.63
CA LEU A 84 -8.92 -14.06 33.52
C LEU A 84 -9.30 -12.62 33.24
N PRO A 85 -9.59 -11.75 34.23
CA PRO A 85 -9.93 -10.36 33.95
C PRO A 85 -8.87 -9.59 33.13
N TYR A 86 -7.60 -9.97 33.29
CA TYR A 86 -6.50 -9.33 32.58
C TYR A 86 -6.05 -10.07 31.32
N TYR A 87 -6.24 -11.38 31.26
CA TYR A 87 -5.71 -12.23 30.19
C TYR A 87 -6.80 -12.88 29.33
N ALA A 88 -8.07 -12.54 29.54
CA ALA A 88 -9.15 -13.08 28.75
C ALA A 88 -9.01 -12.70 27.27
N PHE A 89 -9.31 -13.66 26.39
CA PHE A 89 -9.62 -13.43 25.01
C PHE A 89 -11.07 -12.95 24.94
N LEU A 90 -11.28 -11.77 24.40
CA LEU A 90 -12.60 -11.15 24.22
C LEU A 90 -12.87 -11.02 22.73
N ALA A 91 -14.03 -11.45 22.31
CA ALA A 91 -14.48 -11.29 20.93
C ALA A 91 -15.93 -10.79 20.91
N ASP A 92 -16.20 -9.91 19.97
CA ASP A 92 -17.53 -9.44 19.64
C ASP A 92 -17.77 -9.71 18.15
N THR A 93 -18.74 -10.60 17.88
CA THR A 93 -19.14 -11.00 16.53
C THR A 93 -20.55 -10.55 16.19
N THR A 94 -21.18 -9.74 17.05
CA THR A 94 -22.59 -9.30 16.90
C THR A 94 -22.76 -8.13 15.94
N GLY A 95 -21.69 -7.39 15.64
CA GLY A 95 -21.71 -6.23 14.75
C GLY A 95 -21.56 -6.57 13.27
N GLU A 96 -21.60 -5.54 12.42
CA GLU A 96 -21.29 -5.67 10.98
C GLU A 96 -19.85 -6.18 10.75
N PHE A 97 -18.94 -5.84 11.64
CA PHE A 97 -17.57 -6.30 11.66
C PHE A 97 -17.26 -6.90 13.02
N ALA A 98 -16.52 -7.99 13.03
CA ALA A 98 -16.03 -8.56 14.26
C ALA A 98 -14.99 -7.63 14.94
N ALA A 99 -14.90 -7.75 16.25
CA ALA A 99 -13.81 -7.15 17.03
C ALA A 99 -13.27 -8.17 18.02
N PHE A 100 -11.98 -8.17 18.27
CA PHE A 100 -11.40 -9.05 19.28
C PHE A 100 -10.22 -8.41 20.01
N SER A 101 -10.05 -8.82 21.25
CA SER A 101 -9.01 -8.32 22.14
C SER A 101 -8.36 -9.47 22.90
N MET A 102 -7.04 -9.43 22.99
CA MET A 102 -6.27 -10.45 23.73
C MET A 102 -4.95 -9.87 24.25
N VAL A 103 -4.33 -10.62 25.13
CA VAL A 103 -2.97 -10.32 25.58
C VAL A 103 -1.97 -11.17 24.81
N SER A 104 -0.93 -10.52 24.29
CA SER A 104 0.08 -11.20 23.48
C SER A 104 1.48 -10.71 23.82
N HIS A 105 2.46 -11.60 23.64
CA HIS A 105 3.87 -11.26 23.71
C HIS A 105 4.37 -10.81 22.33
N LEU A 106 4.47 -9.51 22.13
CA LEU A 106 4.70 -8.91 20.84
C LEU A 106 6.19 -8.60 20.62
N PRO A 107 6.72 -8.87 19.41
CA PRO A 107 8.10 -8.53 19.07
C PRO A 107 8.27 -7.02 18.93
N ALA A 108 9.51 -6.54 18.99
CA ALA A 108 9.84 -5.13 18.79
C ALA A 108 9.48 -4.63 17.38
N SER A 109 9.39 -5.52 16.39
CA SER A 109 9.00 -5.22 15.00
C SER A 109 7.49 -5.08 14.80
N PHE A 110 6.68 -5.39 15.83
CA PHE A 110 5.22 -5.27 15.74
C PHE A 110 4.81 -3.81 15.56
N PRO A 111 3.77 -3.50 14.75
CA PRO A 111 3.33 -2.13 14.51
C PRO A 111 3.07 -1.36 15.80
N GLY A 112 3.63 -0.16 15.91
CA GLY A 112 3.46 0.68 17.11
C GLY A 112 4.30 0.28 18.33
N SER A 113 5.13 -0.76 18.28
CA SER A 113 5.94 -1.21 19.41
C SER A 113 6.88 -0.15 19.99
N GLY A 114 7.34 0.79 19.16
CA GLY A 114 8.21 1.89 19.61
C GLY A 114 7.58 2.82 20.66
N LEU A 115 6.26 2.85 20.77
CA LEU A 115 5.53 3.66 21.75
C LEU A 115 5.57 3.05 23.17
N PHE A 116 5.91 1.77 23.31
CA PHE A 116 5.78 1.01 24.56
C PHE A 116 7.11 0.70 25.24
N GLN A 117 8.20 1.36 24.88
CA GLN A 117 9.50 1.34 25.55
C GLN A 117 9.96 -0.02 26.05
N GLY A 118 9.87 -1.04 25.18
CA GLY A 118 10.34 -2.40 25.51
C GLY A 118 9.40 -3.26 26.36
N GLN A 119 8.15 -2.85 26.53
CA GLN A 119 7.12 -3.71 27.14
C GLN A 119 6.57 -4.69 26.08
N PRO A 120 7.01 -5.96 26.07
CA PRO A 120 6.60 -6.90 25.03
C PRO A 120 5.19 -7.46 25.26
N VAL A 121 4.74 -7.54 26.52
CA VAL A 121 3.43 -8.10 26.86
C VAL A 121 2.40 -7.00 26.93
N ARG A 122 1.44 -7.04 26.01
CA ARG A 122 0.43 -5.99 25.83
C ARG A 122 -0.92 -6.59 25.48
N ARG A 123 -1.98 -5.89 25.88
CA ARG A 123 -3.30 -6.15 25.33
C ARG A 123 -3.40 -5.50 23.96
N VAL A 124 -3.81 -6.28 22.98
CA VAL A 124 -4.09 -5.81 21.62
C VAL A 124 -5.57 -5.96 21.32
N THR A 125 -6.12 -4.96 20.64
CA THR A 125 -7.51 -4.97 20.18
C THR A 125 -7.52 -4.67 18.69
N PHE A 126 -8.19 -5.52 17.93
CA PHE A 126 -8.44 -5.34 16.51
C PHE A 126 -9.93 -5.06 16.33
N SER A 127 -10.24 -3.94 15.70
CA SER A 127 -11.61 -3.51 15.40
C SER A 127 -11.67 -2.78 14.08
N VAL A 128 -12.84 -2.76 13.45
CA VAL A 128 -13.08 -1.94 12.27
C VAL A 128 -13.85 -0.70 12.69
N GLU A 129 -13.31 0.46 12.36
CA GLU A 129 -13.92 1.75 12.68
C GLU A 129 -14.17 2.56 11.40
N SER A 130 -15.27 3.29 11.36
CA SER A 130 -15.58 4.18 10.24
C SER A 130 -15.02 5.57 10.49
N THR A 131 -14.16 6.03 9.61
CA THR A 131 -13.63 7.39 9.61
C THR A 131 -13.86 8.03 8.26
N ASN A 132 -14.62 9.13 8.21
CA ASN A 132 -14.98 9.83 6.96
C ASN A 132 -15.62 8.89 5.91
N SER A 133 -16.53 8.03 6.32
CA SER A 133 -17.20 7.04 5.48
C SER A 133 -16.26 5.97 4.87
N VAL A 134 -15.09 5.79 5.46
CA VAL A 134 -14.14 4.73 5.08
C VAL A 134 -13.95 3.79 6.26
N TYR A 135 -14.25 2.51 6.07
CA TYR A 135 -13.99 1.48 7.07
C TYR A 135 -12.50 1.16 7.13
N GLN A 136 -11.94 1.20 8.33
CA GLN A 136 -10.51 1.00 8.58
C GLN A 136 -10.31 -0.05 9.66
N LEU A 137 -9.43 -1.00 9.43
CA LEU A 137 -8.97 -1.93 10.44
C LEU A 137 -7.96 -1.22 11.35
N ILE A 138 -8.30 -1.11 12.60
CA ILE A 138 -7.53 -0.40 13.62
C ILE A 138 -7.00 -1.39 14.64
N LEU A 139 -5.72 -1.22 14.95
CA LEU A 139 -5.04 -1.89 16.05
C LEU A 139 -4.88 -0.90 17.19
N ARG A 140 -5.39 -1.25 18.36
CA ARG A 140 -5.16 -0.55 19.63
C ARG A 140 -4.31 -1.41 20.56
N GLN A 141 -3.42 -0.80 21.32
CA GLN A 141 -2.50 -1.51 22.19
C GLN A 141 -2.43 -0.84 23.55
N ASN A 142 -2.49 -1.63 24.61
CA ASN A 142 -2.38 -1.15 25.98
C ASN A 142 -1.37 -2.04 26.75
N PRO A 143 -0.47 -1.45 27.55
CA PRO A 143 0.32 -2.20 28.51
C PRO A 143 -0.61 -2.83 29.55
N ILE A 144 -0.35 -4.09 29.94
CA ILE A 144 -1.20 -4.78 30.94
C ILE A 144 -1.08 -4.15 32.34
N LEU A 145 0.10 -3.65 32.66
CA LEU A 145 0.43 -3.16 34.01
C LEU A 145 0.22 -1.65 34.17
N ALA A 146 -0.06 -0.92 33.09
CA ALA A 146 -0.37 0.50 33.22
C ALA A 146 -1.86 0.67 33.50
N PRO A 147 -2.25 1.40 34.54
CA PRO A 147 -3.63 1.82 34.68
C PRO A 147 -3.99 2.63 33.43
N VAL A 148 -5.08 2.25 32.80
CA VAL A 148 -5.68 3.07 31.73
C VAL A 148 -6.23 4.29 32.46
N GLU A 149 -5.47 5.38 32.47
CA GLU A 149 -5.99 6.66 32.93
C GLU A 149 -7.15 7.04 32.01
N GLN A 150 -8.29 7.39 32.62
CA GLN A 150 -9.47 7.81 31.87
C GLN A 150 -9.08 9.06 31.04
N GLY A 151 -8.93 8.89 29.74
CA GLY A 151 -8.55 9.95 28.82
C GLY A 151 -7.40 9.58 27.86
N ASP A 152 -6.54 8.63 28.18
CA ASP A 152 -5.54 8.09 27.27
C ASP A 152 -6.18 7.00 26.40
N GLU A 153 -6.87 7.43 25.36
CA GLU A 153 -7.23 6.49 24.30
C GLU A 153 -5.95 5.92 23.70
N PRO A 154 -5.82 4.58 23.65
CA PRO A 154 -4.64 3.95 23.07
C PRO A 154 -4.45 4.42 21.63
N TYR A 155 -3.24 4.82 21.28
CA TYR A 155 -2.91 5.33 19.94
C TYR A 155 -3.37 4.35 18.86
N PRO A 156 -4.34 4.74 18.01
CA PRO A 156 -4.83 3.87 16.97
C PRO A 156 -3.78 3.73 15.85
N VAL A 157 -3.46 2.51 15.48
CA VAL A 157 -2.62 2.20 14.32
C VAL A 157 -3.52 1.68 13.22
N VAL A 158 -3.65 2.43 12.12
CA VAL A 158 -4.43 2.00 10.96
C VAL A 158 -3.64 0.93 10.19
N LEU A 159 -4.12 -0.30 10.21
CA LEU A 159 -3.51 -1.44 9.54
C LEU A 159 -3.97 -1.54 8.08
N ALA A 160 -5.27 -1.39 7.82
CA ALA A 160 -5.84 -1.46 6.48
C ALA A 160 -6.95 -0.42 6.30
N LYS A 161 -7.22 -0.04 5.05
CA LYS A 161 -8.33 0.84 4.66
C LYS A 161 -9.24 0.13 3.69
N ASN A 162 -10.46 0.66 3.52
CA ASN A 162 -11.48 0.09 2.64
C ASN A 162 -11.78 -1.37 3.00
N VAL A 163 -11.97 -1.65 4.29
CA VAL A 163 -12.34 -2.98 4.78
C VAL A 163 -13.77 -3.27 4.37
N GLY A 164 -13.97 -4.28 3.54
CA GLY A 164 -15.31 -4.72 3.12
C GLY A 164 -15.88 -5.78 4.03
N GLU A 165 -15.02 -6.59 4.67
CA GLU A 165 -15.45 -7.69 5.51
C GLU A 165 -14.37 -8.00 6.56
N PHE A 166 -14.79 -8.24 7.80
CA PHE A 166 -13.90 -8.66 8.87
C PHE A 166 -14.70 -9.53 9.84
N ASN A 167 -14.61 -10.84 9.64
CA ASN A 167 -15.35 -11.85 10.39
C ASN A 167 -14.41 -12.69 11.24
N LEU A 168 -14.94 -13.22 12.32
CA LEU A 168 -14.25 -14.11 13.23
C LEU A 168 -15.10 -15.37 13.42
N GLU A 169 -14.48 -16.52 13.22
CA GLU A 169 -15.07 -17.82 13.46
C GLU A 169 -14.18 -18.63 14.38
N PHE A 170 -14.80 -19.47 15.20
CA PHE A 170 -14.12 -20.32 16.16
C PHE A 170 -14.23 -21.78 15.76
N PHE A 171 -13.13 -22.49 15.73
CA PHE A 171 -13.15 -23.92 15.44
C PHE A 171 -13.47 -24.71 16.70
N ASP A 172 -14.61 -25.39 16.71
CA ASP A 172 -14.99 -26.31 17.78
C ASP A 172 -14.36 -27.69 17.55
N LEU A 173 -13.45 -28.06 18.43
CA LEU A 173 -12.77 -29.35 18.38
C LEU A 173 -13.70 -30.55 18.61
N ARG A 174 -14.88 -30.36 19.22
CA ARG A 174 -15.83 -31.45 19.51
C ARG A 174 -16.69 -31.78 18.31
N SER A 175 -17.21 -30.74 17.64
CA SER A 175 -18.05 -30.90 16.44
C SER A 175 -17.22 -31.00 15.18
N GLY A 176 -15.99 -30.45 15.15
CA GLY A 176 -15.15 -30.32 13.96
C GLY A 176 -15.63 -29.24 13.00
N GLU A 177 -16.45 -28.30 13.46
CA GLU A 177 -17.06 -27.24 12.66
C GLU A 177 -16.61 -25.86 13.09
N TRP A 178 -16.65 -24.90 12.16
CA TRP A 178 -16.44 -23.49 12.44
C TRP A 178 -17.75 -22.83 12.85
N MET A 179 -17.72 -22.10 13.97
CA MET A 179 -18.86 -21.44 14.56
C MET A 179 -18.63 -19.95 14.70
N PRO A 180 -19.64 -19.09 14.41
CA PRO A 180 -19.53 -17.65 14.53
C PRO A 180 -19.46 -17.16 15.98
N GLU A 181 -19.92 -17.98 16.94
CA GLU A 181 -19.92 -17.66 18.36
C GLU A 181 -19.22 -18.75 19.17
N TRP A 182 -18.48 -18.35 20.18
CA TRP A 182 -17.91 -19.30 21.15
C TRP A 182 -19.04 -19.77 22.08
N GLY A 183 -19.51 -21.01 21.88
CA GLY A 183 -20.55 -21.56 22.68
C GLY A 183 -20.11 -21.72 24.14
N ASN A 184 -20.82 -21.08 25.07
CA ASN A 184 -20.80 -21.40 26.49
C ASN A 184 -21.51 -22.76 26.67
N THR A 185 -20.75 -23.83 26.71
CA THR A 185 -21.20 -25.15 27.18
C THR A 185 -20.58 -25.48 28.51
#